data_14c66207211f0d26eb341a04a3c66343
#
_entry.id   14c66207211f0d26eb341a04a3c66343
#
_cell.length_a   1.000
_cell.length_b   1.000
_cell.length_c   1.000
_cell.angle_alpha   90.00
_cell.angle_beta   90.00
_cell.angle_gamma   90.00
#
_symmetry.space_group_name_H-M   'P 1'
#
loop_
_entity.id
_entity.type
_entity.pdbx_description
1 polymer ?
#
loop_
_entity_poly.entity_id
_entity_poly.type
_entity_poly.pdbx_seq_one_letter_code
_entity_poly.pdbx_strand_id
1 'polypeptide(L)'
;MHLSTDSTFKPITGHRFTRDSTAKTVTMNMNWLEDTVYNLVLEKEFASDSLDRQIFKQDTIRFRTKSRTDYGQVRINFVDIEMERNPVLLITQGETIKDAFPIPANRIINLQLYNPGEYDMKILYDTNKNGKW
;
A
#
# COMPACT_ATOMS: atom_id res chain seq x y z
N MET A 1 -13.12 -18.99 0.82
CA MET A 1 -12.70 -17.74 0.14
C MET A 1 -11.61 -18.05 -0.85
N HIS A 2 -11.72 -17.56 -2.07
CA HIS A 2 -10.70 -17.71 -3.10
C HIS A 2 -10.67 -16.50 -4.05
N LEU A 3 -9.61 -16.37 -4.82
CA LEU A 3 -9.42 -15.31 -5.82
C LEU A 3 -9.52 -15.90 -7.23
N SER A 4 -10.12 -15.15 -8.15
CA SER A 4 -10.26 -15.49 -9.56
C SER A 4 -10.00 -14.26 -10.43
N THR A 5 -9.60 -14.47 -11.68
CA THR A 5 -9.39 -13.40 -12.69
C THR A 5 -10.40 -13.44 -13.84
N ASP A 6 -11.25 -14.44 -13.89
CA ASP A 6 -12.19 -14.61 -14.99
C ASP A 6 -13.65 -14.78 -14.53
N SER A 7 -14.56 -14.85 -15.50
CA SER A 7 -15.98 -15.04 -15.27
C SER A 7 -16.38 -16.46 -14.84
N THR A 8 -15.45 -17.41 -14.87
CA THR A 8 -15.71 -18.79 -14.42
C THR A 8 -15.52 -18.94 -12.92
N PHE A 9 -14.96 -17.92 -12.26
CA PHE A 9 -14.66 -17.90 -10.83
C PHE A 9 -13.77 -19.06 -10.35
N LYS A 10 -12.98 -19.65 -11.25
CA LYS A 10 -12.03 -20.69 -10.88
C LYS A 10 -10.91 -20.10 -10.01
N PRO A 11 -10.55 -20.79 -8.90
CA PRO A 11 -9.48 -20.32 -8.05
C PRO A 11 -8.15 -20.20 -8.81
N ILE A 12 -7.45 -19.08 -8.60
CA ILE A 12 -6.05 -18.92 -9.03
C ILE A 12 -5.12 -19.26 -7.88
N THR A 13 -3.87 -19.59 -8.20
CA THR A 13 -2.81 -19.90 -7.24
C THR A 13 -1.90 -18.69 -6.99
N GLY A 14 -0.95 -18.81 -6.05
CA GLY A 14 0.06 -17.78 -5.79
C GLY A 14 -0.37 -16.69 -4.81
N HIS A 15 -1.52 -16.84 -4.15
CA HIS A 15 -1.95 -15.95 -3.06
C HIS A 15 -1.90 -16.65 -1.70
N ARG A 16 -1.76 -15.85 -0.65
CA ARG A 16 -1.79 -16.31 0.74
C ARG A 16 -2.71 -15.44 1.56
N PHE A 17 -3.62 -16.07 2.29
CA PHE A 17 -4.47 -15.41 3.28
C PHE A 17 -3.89 -15.58 4.67
N THR A 18 -3.84 -14.49 5.43
CA THR A 18 -3.50 -14.49 6.85
C THR A 18 -4.60 -13.81 7.64
N ARG A 19 -4.91 -14.34 8.82
CA ARG A 19 -5.86 -13.73 9.76
C ARG A 19 -5.09 -13.09 10.91
N ASP A 20 -5.59 -11.98 11.42
CA ASP A 20 -5.09 -11.39 12.66
C ASP A 20 -5.49 -12.23 13.89
N SER A 21 -4.91 -11.93 15.04
CA SER A 21 -5.20 -12.64 16.30
C SER A 21 -6.65 -12.48 16.78
N THR A 22 -7.35 -11.45 16.32
CA THR A 22 -8.74 -11.17 16.67
C THR A 22 -9.74 -11.81 15.68
N ALA A 23 -9.25 -12.41 14.60
CA ALA A 23 -10.00 -12.94 13.47
C ALA A 23 -10.97 -11.94 12.79
N LYS A 24 -10.75 -10.62 13.02
CA LYS A 24 -11.57 -9.56 12.42
C LYS A 24 -11.01 -9.07 11.09
N THR A 25 -9.71 -9.28 10.85
CA THR A 25 -9.03 -8.85 9.63
C THR A 25 -8.43 -10.03 8.91
N VAL A 26 -8.66 -10.08 7.61
CA VAL A 26 -8.01 -11.04 6.71
C VAL A 26 -7.17 -10.25 5.71
N THR A 27 -5.87 -10.53 5.72
CA THR A 27 -4.93 -9.93 4.76
C THR A 27 -4.62 -10.94 3.66
N MET A 28 -4.70 -10.49 2.42
CA MET A 28 -4.34 -11.27 1.25
C MET A 28 -3.05 -10.73 0.65
N ASN A 29 -2.05 -11.60 0.52
CA ASN A 29 -0.76 -11.28 -0.08
C ASN A 29 -0.56 -12.11 -1.36
N MET A 30 -0.17 -11.44 -2.43
CA MET A 30 0.22 -12.05 -3.69
C MET A 30 1.04 -11.07 -4.54
N ASN A 31 1.68 -11.57 -5.57
CA ASN A 31 2.23 -10.73 -6.64
C ASN A 31 1.11 -10.31 -7.59
N TRP A 32 0.58 -9.11 -7.36
CA TRP A 32 -0.51 -8.56 -8.15
C TRP A 32 -0.03 -8.23 -9.58
N LEU A 33 -0.76 -8.73 -10.57
CA LEU A 33 -0.57 -8.28 -11.94
C LEU A 33 -1.17 -6.88 -12.10
N GLU A 34 -0.50 -6.04 -12.87
CA GLU A 34 -0.98 -4.70 -13.18
C GLU A 34 -2.20 -4.77 -14.10
N ASP A 35 -3.04 -3.75 -14.01
CA ASP A 35 -4.21 -3.55 -14.88
C ASP A 35 -5.13 -4.78 -15.02
N THR A 36 -5.21 -5.57 -13.95
CA THR A 36 -5.89 -6.87 -13.95
C THR A 36 -7.14 -6.82 -13.09
N VAL A 37 -8.24 -7.37 -13.61
CA VAL A 37 -9.48 -7.53 -12.87
C VAL A 37 -9.41 -8.80 -12.03
N TYR A 38 -9.74 -8.67 -10.77
CA TYR A 38 -9.84 -9.77 -9.82
C TYR A 38 -11.26 -9.86 -9.25
N ASN A 39 -11.69 -11.09 -8.97
CA ASN A 39 -12.92 -11.39 -8.27
C ASN A 39 -12.54 -12.14 -6.98
N LEU A 40 -12.80 -11.55 -5.83
CA LEU A 40 -12.67 -12.21 -4.54
C LEU A 40 -14.02 -12.84 -4.19
N VAL A 41 -14.07 -14.15 -4.23
CA VAL A 41 -15.27 -14.92 -3.91
C VAL A 41 -15.27 -15.29 -2.43
N LEU A 42 -16.28 -14.82 -1.71
CA LEU A 42 -16.55 -15.13 -0.32
C LEU A 42 -17.61 -16.24 -0.27
N GLU A 43 -17.22 -17.45 0.09
CA GLU A 43 -18.12 -18.57 0.24
C GLU A 43 -18.95 -18.45 1.53
N LYS A 44 -20.04 -19.19 1.64
CA LYS A 44 -20.95 -19.13 2.78
C LYS A 44 -20.27 -19.38 4.13
N GLU A 45 -19.28 -20.28 4.12
CA GLU A 45 -18.53 -20.69 5.30
C GLU A 45 -17.39 -19.72 5.67
N PHE A 46 -17.27 -18.59 4.96
CA PHE A 46 -16.19 -17.63 5.19
C PHE A 46 -16.23 -17.04 6.60
N ALA A 47 -17.42 -16.76 7.12
CA ALA A 47 -17.60 -16.20 8.45
C ALA A 47 -18.84 -16.79 9.12
N SER A 48 -18.74 -17.02 10.43
CA SER A 48 -19.86 -17.38 11.31
C SER A 48 -19.89 -16.45 12.53
N ASP A 49 -21.04 -16.35 13.17
CA ASP A 49 -21.17 -15.66 14.45
C ASP A 49 -20.71 -16.57 15.62
N SER A 50 -20.81 -16.06 16.84
CA SER A 50 -20.43 -16.79 18.06
C SER A 50 -21.29 -18.02 18.34
N LEU A 51 -22.36 -18.23 17.59
CA LEU A 51 -23.26 -19.38 17.67
C LEU A 51 -23.14 -20.31 16.44
N ASP A 52 -22.03 -20.19 15.70
CA ASP A 52 -21.75 -20.93 14.46
C ASP A 52 -22.79 -20.75 13.32
N ARG A 53 -23.60 -19.68 13.40
CA ARG A 53 -24.53 -19.37 12.31
C ARG A 53 -23.77 -18.66 11.20
N GLN A 54 -23.91 -19.15 9.97
CA GLN A 54 -23.32 -18.49 8.79
C GLN A 54 -23.95 -17.12 8.59
N ILE A 55 -23.11 -16.07 8.63
CA ILE A 55 -23.54 -14.68 8.48
C ILE A 55 -23.58 -14.26 7.03
N PHE A 56 -22.85 -14.98 6.17
CA PHE A 56 -22.70 -14.65 4.75
C PHE A 56 -23.61 -15.47 3.86
N LYS A 57 -24.22 -14.78 2.90
CA LYS A 57 -24.53 -15.39 1.60
C LYS A 57 -23.24 -15.32 0.79
N GLN A 58 -23.05 -16.30 -0.13
CA GLN A 58 -21.92 -16.19 -1.08
C GLN A 58 -21.94 -14.81 -1.74
N ASP A 59 -20.80 -14.14 -1.74
CA ASP A 59 -20.64 -12.81 -2.33
C ASP A 59 -19.34 -12.73 -3.15
N THR A 60 -19.29 -11.78 -4.07
CA THR A 60 -18.13 -11.58 -4.93
C THR A 60 -17.76 -10.10 -4.99
N ILE A 61 -16.58 -9.79 -4.50
CA ILE A 61 -16.01 -8.45 -4.58
C ILE A 61 -15.13 -8.38 -5.82
N ARG A 62 -15.53 -7.54 -6.78
CA ARG A 62 -14.76 -7.31 -8.00
C ARG A 62 -13.95 -6.02 -7.85
N PHE A 63 -12.65 -6.10 -8.17
CA PHE A 63 -11.76 -4.95 -8.20
C PHE A 63 -10.73 -5.08 -9.31
N ARG A 64 -10.09 -3.96 -9.66
CA ARG A 64 -9.03 -3.92 -10.67
C ARG A 64 -7.78 -3.33 -10.04
N THR A 65 -6.65 -3.95 -10.30
CA THR A 65 -5.35 -3.40 -9.94
C THR A 65 -4.98 -2.25 -10.88
N LYS A 66 -4.31 -1.25 -10.35
CA LYS A 66 -3.82 -0.13 -11.15
C LYS A 66 -2.58 -0.52 -11.95
N SER A 67 -2.37 0.13 -13.08
CA SER A 67 -1.11 0.13 -13.81
C SER A 67 -0.10 1.05 -13.10
N ARG A 68 1.19 0.83 -13.32
CA ARG A 68 2.24 1.79 -12.87
C ARG A 68 2.07 3.17 -13.49
N THR A 69 1.51 3.24 -14.68
CA THR A 69 1.21 4.52 -15.36
C THR A 69 0.11 5.33 -14.69
N ASP A 70 -0.69 4.70 -13.80
CA ASP A 70 -1.71 5.39 -13.00
C ASP A 70 -1.11 6.14 -11.79
N TYR A 71 0.19 5.99 -11.55
CA TYR A 71 0.90 6.60 -10.43
C TYR A 71 1.90 7.65 -10.91
N GLY A 72 2.09 8.67 -10.07
CA GLY A 72 3.11 9.68 -10.27
C GLY A 72 4.52 9.15 -10.00
N GLN A 73 5.48 9.68 -10.75
CA GLN A 73 6.91 9.46 -10.53
C GLN A 73 7.61 10.81 -10.52
N VAL A 74 8.48 11.02 -9.53
CA VAL A 74 9.24 12.27 -9.38
C VAL A 74 10.68 11.94 -9.04
N ARG A 75 11.61 12.56 -9.75
CA ARG A 75 13.02 12.56 -9.39
C ARG A 75 13.39 13.90 -8.79
N ILE A 76 13.86 13.90 -7.57
CA ILE A 76 14.25 15.09 -6.84
C ILE A 76 15.76 15.12 -6.72
N ASN A 77 16.38 16.22 -7.13
CA ASN A 77 17.80 16.50 -6.95
C ASN A 77 17.94 17.67 -5.98
N PHE A 78 18.61 17.44 -4.85
CA PHE A 78 18.79 18.44 -3.81
C PHE A 78 20.09 19.21 -4.04
N VAL A 79 19.98 20.52 -4.16
CA VAL A 79 21.11 21.46 -4.24
C VAL A 79 21.18 22.28 -2.96
N ASP A 80 22.36 22.75 -2.59
CA ASP A 80 22.59 23.65 -1.45
C ASP A 80 22.00 23.14 -0.12
N ILE A 81 22.11 21.84 0.15
CA ILE A 81 21.62 21.20 1.34
C ILE A 81 22.78 20.85 2.31
N GLU A 82 22.56 21.09 3.62
CA GLU A 82 23.54 20.83 4.68
C GLU A 82 23.51 19.34 5.08
N MET A 83 24.30 18.51 4.40
CA MET A 83 24.31 17.04 4.61
C MET A 83 24.76 16.64 6.01
N GLU A 84 25.61 17.43 6.66
CA GLU A 84 26.13 17.17 8.02
C GLU A 84 25.03 17.20 9.09
N ARG A 85 23.91 17.86 8.79
CA ARG A 85 22.76 17.98 9.69
C ARG A 85 21.72 16.88 9.51
N ASN A 86 22.06 15.81 8.78
CA ASN A 86 21.18 14.68 8.48
C ASN A 86 19.80 15.10 7.94
N PRO A 87 19.76 15.67 6.73
CA PRO A 87 18.52 16.12 6.14
C PRO A 87 17.61 14.96 5.80
N VAL A 88 16.32 15.14 6.06
CA VAL A 88 15.23 14.18 5.77
C VAL A 88 14.19 14.90 4.94
N LEU A 89 13.81 14.31 3.81
CA LEU A 89 12.66 14.73 3.02
C LEU A 89 11.38 14.16 3.65
N LEU A 90 10.48 15.04 4.05
CA LEU A 90 9.13 14.65 4.45
C LEU A 90 8.16 14.91 3.29
N ILE A 91 7.36 13.92 2.98
CA ILE A 91 6.22 14.05 2.07
C ILE A 91 4.96 14.08 2.92
N THR A 92 4.19 15.16 2.81
CA THR A 92 2.94 15.30 3.56
C THR A 92 1.75 15.52 2.62
N GLN A 93 0.59 15.13 3.07
CA GLN A 93 -0.68 15.46 2.43
C GLN A 93 -1.59 16.07 3.49
N GLY A 94 -1.76 17.38 3.40
CA GLY A 94 -2.29 18.15 4.52
C GLY A 94 -1.39 18.01 5.74
N GLU A 95 -1.97 17.67 6.89
CA GLU A 95 -1.24 17.49 8.15
C GLU A 95 -0.64 16.07 8.32
N THR A 96 -0.94 15.14 7.40
CA THR A 96 -0.49 13.75 7.52
C THR A 96 0.84 13.53 6.82
N ILE A 97 1.83 13.02 7.56
CA ILE A 97 3.08 12.54 6.97
C ILE A 97 2.79 11.23 6.24
N LYS A 98 3.05 11.21 4.94
CA LYS A 98 2.93 10.02 4.09
C LYS A 98 4.21 9.21 4.10
N ASP A 99 5.33 9.90 3.91
CA ASP A 99 6.64 9.29 3.84
C ASP A 99 7.72 10.20 4.40
N ALA A 100 8.82 9.61 4.87
CA ALA A 100 10.01 10.30 5.33
C ALA A 100 11.25 9.57 4.79
N PHE A 101 12.08 10.28 4.05
CA PHE A 101 13.27 9.73 3.40
C PHE A 101 14.53 10.48 3.86
N PRO A 102 15.47 9.83 4.56
CA PRO A 102 16.80 10.39 4.73
C PRO A 102 17.41 10.70 3.37
N ILE A 103 17.93 11.92 3.18
CA ILE A 103 18.51 12.30 1.90
C ILE A 103 19.87 11.62 1.76
N PRO A 104 20.08 10.83 0.70
CA PRO A 104 21.31 10.07 0.51
C PRO A 104 22.47 11.00 0.08
N ALA A 105 23.72 10.51 0.21
CA ALA A 105 24.92 11.27 -0.11
C ALA A 105 24.96 11.77 -1.58
N ASN A 106 24.34 11.06 -2.51
CA ASN A 106 24.22 11.48 -3.91
C ASN A 106 23.16 12.56 -4.13
N ARG A 107 22.43 12.95 -3.08
CA ARG A 107 21.40 14.01 -3.08
C ARG A 107 20.27 13.78 -4.09
N ILE A 108 19.96 12.52 -4.42
CA ILE A 108 18.91 12.18 -5.36
C ILE A 108 17.93 11.22 -4.71
N ILE A 109 16.65 11.56 -4.74
CA ILE A 109 15.54 10.69 -4.36
C ILE A 109 14.63 10.49 -5.56
N ASN A 110 14.28 9.23 -5.85
CA ASN A 110 13.30 8.87 -6.85
C ASN A 110 12.02 8.40 -6.13
N LEU A 111 10.96 9.14 -6.26
CA LEU A 111 9.63 8.78 -5.74
C LEU A 111 8.86 8.08 -6.85
N GLN A 112 8.23 6.97 -6.50
CA GLN A 112 7.43 6.16 -7.44
C GLN A 112 6.16 5.68 -6.76
N LEU A 113 5.15 5.36 -7.56
CA LEU A 113 3.87 4.81 -7.12
C LEU A 113 3.07 5.73 -6.20
N TYR A 114 3.23 7.04 -6.36
CA TYR A 114 2.37 8.02 -5.68
C TYR A 114 1.03 8.14 -6.39
N ASN A 115 -0.06 8.09 -5.63
CA ASN A 115 -1.38 8.39 -6.17
C ASN A 115 -1.41 9.83 -6.67
N PRO A 116 -2.13 10.12 -7.77
CA PRO A 116 -2.35 11.50 -8.18
C PRO A 116 -2.94 12.33 -7.05
N GLY A 117 -2.41 13.53 -6.85
CA GLY A 117 -2.84 14.44 -5.78
C GLY A 117 -1.82 15.52 -5.49
N GLU A 118 -2.15 16.39 -4.56
CA GLU A 118 -1.25 17.43 -4.06
C GLU A 118 -0.50 16.92 -2.84
N TYR A 119 0.80 17.17 -2.83
CA TYR A 119 1.72 16.80 -1.76
C TYR A 119 2.64 17.96 -1.45
N ASP A 120 2.86 18.21 -0.17
CA ASP A 120 3.88 19.14 0.29
C ASP A 120 5.18 18.38 0.53
N MET A 121 6.29 19.02 0.15
CA MET A 121 7.64 18.53 0.40
C MET A 121 8.35 19.45 1.37
N LYS A 122 8.85 18.90 2.47
CA LYS A 122 9.56 19.64 3.50
C LYS A 122 10.90 18.99 3.77
N ILE A 123 11.94 19.80 3.95
CA ILE A 123 13.24 19.32 4.41
C ILE A 123 13.36 19.58 5.90
N LEU A 124 13.60 18.53 6.64
CA LEU A 124 13.86 18.57 8.06
C LEU A 124 15.32 18.17 8.31
N TYR A 125 15.98 18.81 9.26
CA TYR A 125 17.32 18.46 9.71
C TYR A 125 17.25 17.69 11.03
N ASP A 126 17.45 16.37 10.96
CA ASP A 126 17.46 15.48 12.13
C ASP A 126 18.87 15.47 12.76
N THR A 127 19.27 16.59 13.38
CA THR A 127 20.61 16.79 13.92
C THR A 127 20.97 15.80 15.05
N ASN A 128 19.99 15.30 15.77
CA ASN A 128 20.18 14.34 16.88
C ASN A 128 20.00 12.87 16.47
N LYS A 129 19.64 12.61 15.20
CA LYS A 129 19.44 11.27 14.60
C LYS A 129 18.45 10.40 15.37
N ASN A 130 17.40 11.01 15.92
CA ASN A 130 16.40 10.27 16.69
C ASN A 130 15.18 9.81 15.89
N GLY A 131 15.07 10.25 14.62
CA GLY A 131 13.96 9.93 13.73
C GLY A 131 12.60 10.45 14.23
N LYS A 132 12.61 11.48 15.09
CA LYS A 132 11.39 12.10 15.63
C LYS A 132 11.36 13.57 15.21
N TRP A 133 10.25 13.99 14.65
CA TRP A 133 9.96 15.34 14.17
C TRP A 133 8.48 15.69 14.32
#